data_6fa395366f1223cc4af4d48d3d7d8773
#
_entry.id   6fa395366f1223cc4af4d48d3d7d8773
#
_cell.length_a   1.000
_cell.length_b   1.000
_cell.length_c   1.000
_cell.angle_alpha   90.00
_cell.angle_beta   90.00
_cell.angle_gamma   90.00
#
_symmetry.space_group_name_H-M   'P 1'
#
loop_
_entity.id
_entity.type
_entity.pdbx_description
1 polymer ?
#
loop_
_entity_poly.entity_id
_entity_poly.type
_entity_poly.pdbx_seq_one_letter_code
_entity_poly.pdbx_strand_id
1 'polypeptide(L)'
;MRTSEWDVNPQRRKFLIAGLAATAAGACFGRAPQIESMDSFILREMKKTNIPGLAAGFAENGVARWVRGYGFADVQTRRPVSTDTMFHIASLTKIVTATMVMRLVEQQRIRLDDPVAPHLDFALANPSHADVPITFRHLLMHVSSISDEEYYKHDSRQSGTDATQPIGDFLKSFLLPGQQYCTSRACFSSESPGTTWSYSNLGYALLGYLASRIGGEDMREQTRKQIFAPLRMRHTSWTIRDTPEALRATPYDMVDGKLQPVPSVGFPDWSVGMLRSSVADFTQFVAACANGGSAAGHRILDETTQRQMLEMHTPKGLPDWLTGQGLGWMAAKLDGITRPEHWGGDPGVFTAVYMNPEKRSAAVVFTNASVTPESKAVIKNIASRLLGSTKPGSG
;
A
#
# COMPACT_ATOMS: atom_id res chain seq x y z
N MET A 1 -65.85 -36.90 -20.15
CA MET A 1 -67.12 -36.39 -19.55
C MET A 1 -66.99 -34.87 -19.48
N ARG A 2 -67.89 -34.25 -20.27
CA ARG A 2 -68.52 -32.91 -20.19
C ARG A 2 -67.59 -31.72 -20.05
N THR A 3 -67.29 -30.88 -21.08
CA THR A 3 -68.16 -29.94 -21.83
C THR A 3 -68.67 -28.78 -20.98
N SER A 4 -68.30 -27.56 -21.36
CA SER A 4 -69.13 -26.46 -21.89
C SER A 4 -68.25 -25.14 -21.87
N GLU A 5 -67.87 -24.55 -23.03
CA GLU A 5 -68.68 -23.77 -24.00
C GLU A 5 -69.62 -22.73 -23.36
N TRP A 6 -69.39 -21.49 -23.76
CA TRP A 6 -70.33 -20.46 -24.28
C TRP A 6 -69.48 -19.18 -24.49
N ASP A 7 -69.20 -18.75 -25.65
CA ASP A 7 -69.86 -18.25 -26.84
C ASP A 7 -70.32 -16.76 -26.76
N VAL A 8 -69.66 -15.99 -27.57
CA VAL A 8 -70.06 -14.99 -28.59
C VAL A 8 -71.05 -13.88 -28.22
N ASN A 9 -70.79 -12.60 -28.42
CA ASN A 9 -71.23 -11.88 -29.62
C ASN A 9 -70.79 -10.43 -29.71
N PRO A 10 -70.67 -9.83 -30.94
CA PRO A 10 -70.10 -8.53 -31.19
C PRO A 10 -71.14 -7.44 -31.40
N GLN A 11 -70.86 -6.22 -31.04
CA GLN A 11 -71.59 -5.09 -31.62
C GLN A 11 -70.65 -3.94 -32.06
N ARG A 12 -70.68 -3.70 -33.34
CA ARG A 12 -70.18 -2.55 -34.08
C ARG A 12 -70.73 -1.23 -33.55
N ARG A 13 -69.89 -0.23 -33.42
CA ARG A 13 -70.31 1.14 -33.76
C ARG A 13 -69.14 1.89 -34.42
N LYS A 14 -69.39 2.29 -35.65
CA LYS A 14 -68.58 3.25 -36.44
C LYS A 14 -68.71 4.63 -35.78
N PHE A 15 -67.57 5.34 -35.62
CA PHE A 15 -67.56 6.81 -35.58
C PHE A 15 -66.36 7.36 -36.32
N LEU A 16 -66.62 8.09 -37.30
CA LEU A 16 -65.96 9.19 -38.02
C LEU A 16 -64.47 9.52 -37.73
N ILE A 17 -63.80 9.57 -38.85
CA ILE A 17 -62.49 10.15 -39.08
C ILE A 17 -62.57 11.67 -38.88
N ALA A 18 -61.82 12.22 -37.99
CA ALA A 18 -61.39 13.64 -38.01
C ALA A 18 -59.85 13.66 -37.92
N GLY A 19 -59.26 14.03 -39.06
CA GLY A 19 -57.79 14.17 -39.13
C GLY A 19 -57.31 15.33 -38.29
N LEU A 20 -56.36 15.07 -37.39
CA LEU A 20 -55.44 16.07 -36.82
C LEU A 20 -54.04 15.60 -37.17
N ALA A 21 -53.35 16.38 -37.98
CA ALA A 21 -51.93 16.28 -38.19
C ALA A 21 -51.22 16.71 -36.91
N ALA A 22 -50.76 15.75 -36.10
CA ALA A 22 -49.86 15.99 -35.00
C ALA A 22 -48.45 15.98 -35.56
N THR A 23 -47.82 17.16 -35.63
CA THR A 23 -46.39 17.34 -35.85
C THR A 23 -45.65 16.59 -34.71
N ALA A 24 -45.02 15.48 -35.05
CA ALA A 24 -44.11 14.77 -34.15
C ALA A 24 -42.86 15.64 -33.94
N ALA A 25 -42.88 16.49 -32.93
CA ALA A 25 -41.66 17.03 -32.35
C ALA A 25 -40.95 15.87 -31.65
N GLY A 26 -39.98 15.28 -32.33
CA GLY A 26 -39.06 14.29 -31.76
C GLY A 26 -38.32 14.95 -30.61
N ALA A 27 -38.80 14.75 -29.38
CA ALA A 27 -38.02 15.03 -28.19
C ALA A 27 -36.83 14.06 -28.19
N CYS A 28 -35.66 14.54 -28.61
CA CYS A 28 -34.41 13.89 -28.29
C CYS A 28 -34.29 13.92 -26.77
N PHE A 29 -34.79 12.89 -26.11
CA PHE A 29 -34.40 12.61 -24.73
C PHE A 29 -32.90 12.31 -24.77
N GLY A 30 -32.08 13.32 -24.53
CA GLY A 30 -30.67 13.16 -24.27
C GLY A 30 -30.54 12.15 -23.14
N ARG A 31 -29.96 10.98 -23.43
CA ARG A 31 -29.68 9.95 -22.45
C ARG A 31 -28.88 10.63 -21.36
N ALA A 32 -29.42 10.71 -20.14
CA ALA A 32 -28.67 11.25 -19.01
C ALA A 32 -27.29 10.58 -18.99
N PRO A 33 -26.19 11.33 -18.77
CA PRO A 33 -24.86 10.75 -18.77
C PRO A 33 -24.85 9.59 -17.80
N GLN A 34 -24.66 8.39 -18.31
CA GLN A 34 -24.56 7.18 -17.49
C GLN A 34 -23.28 7.31 -16.68
N ILE A 35 -23.39 7.44 -15.35
CA ILE A 35 -22.24 7.46 -14.48
C ILE A 35 -21.48 6.16 -14.71
N GLU A 36 -20.26 6.27 -15.20
CA GLU A 36 -19.38 5.12 -15.45
C GLU A 36 -19.17 4.31 -14.17
N SER A 37 -19.34 2.99 -14.22
CA SER A 37 -19.11 2.11 -13.09
C SER A 37 -17.63 2.11 -12.67
N MET A 38 -17.33 1.78 -11.41
CA MET A 38 -15.94 1.66 -10.93
C MET A 38 -15.18 0.60 -11.73
N ASP A 39 -15.83 -0.53 -12.06
CA ASP A 39 -15.20 -1.60 -12.85
C ASP A 39 -14.82 -1.12 -14.25
N SER A 40 -15.73 -0.45 -14.96
CA SER A 40 -15.46 0.10 -16.30
C SER A 40 -14.34 1.14 -16.25
N PHE A 41 -14.35 1.97 -15.23
CA PHE A 41 -13.29 2.98 -15.02
C PHE A 41 -11.92 2.33 -14.82
N ILE A 42 -11.78 1.36 -13.91
CA ILE A 42 -10.52 0.69 -13.65
C ILE A 42 -10.00 -0.04 -14.89
N LEU A 43 -10.86 -0.78 -15.59
CA LEU A 43 -10.48 -1.48 -16.82
C LEU A 43 -9.99 -0.51 -17.90
N ARG A 44 -10.61 0.65 -18.02
CA ARG A 44 -10.16 1.70 -18.94
C ARG A 44 -8.79 2.27 -18.54
N GLU A 45 -8.58 2.54 -17.25
CA GLU A 45 -7.30 3.06 -16.74
C GLU A 45 -6.18 2.04 -16.95
N MET A 46 -6.41 0.76 -16.66
CA MET A 46 -5.43 -0.32 -16.91
C MET A 46 -5.02 -0.42 -18.38
N LYS A 47 -6.01 -0.30 -19.29
CA LYS A 47 -5.75 -0.39 -20.73
C LYS A 47 -4.82 0.72 -21.24
N LYS A 48 -4.83 1.91 -20.62
CA LYS A 48 -3.96 3.03 -21.01
C LYS A 48 -2.48 2.76 -20.75
N THR A 49 -2.16 1.88 -19.81
CA THR A 49 -0.81 1.72 -19.25
C THR A 49 -0.25 0.30 -19.35
N ASN A 50 -0.97 -0.60 -20.02
CA ASN A 50 -0.61 -2.02 -20.14
C ASN A 50 -0.35 -2.71 -18.78
N ILE A 51 -1.01 -2.27 -17.71
CA ILE A 51 -0.97 -2.96 -16.42
C ILE A 51 -1.64 -4.32 -16.57
N PRO A 52 -0.91 -5.46 -16.38
CA PRO A 52 -1.45 -6.77 -16.64
C PRO A 52 -2.46 -7.23 -15.59
N GLY A 53 -2.22 -6.88 -14.32
CA GLY A 53 -3.07 -7.23 -13.19
C GLY A 53 -3.14 -6.11 -12.18
N LEU A 54 -4.33 -5.90 -11.62
CA LEU A 54 -4.59 -4.88 -10.62
C LEU A 54 -5.58 -5.43 -9.59
N ALA A 55 -5.36 -5.07 -8.32
CA ALA A 55 -6.34 -5.27 -7.28
C ALA A 55 -6.58 -3.97 -6.53
N ALA A 56 -7.83 -3.64 -6.22
CA ALA A 56 -8.18 -2.42 -5.52
C ALA A 56 -9.17 -2.68 -4.39
N GLY A 57 -9.05 -1.91 -3.31
CA GLY A 57 -9.90 -1.99 -2.13
C GLY A 57 -10.26 -0.62 -1.58
N PHE A 58 -11.44 -0.54 -1.00
CA PHE A 58 -11.93 0.63 -0.29
C PHE A 58 -12.45 0.21 1.09
N ALA A 59 -12.01 0.93 2.10
CA ALA A 59 -12.46 0.76 3.48
C ALA A 59 -13.08 2.05 4.01
N GLU A 60 -14.06 1.89 4.89
CA GLU A 60 -14.69 3.00 5.61
C GLU A 60 -15.20 2.53 6.97
N ASN A 61 -14.97 3.36 8.00
CA ASN A 61 -15.41 3.11 9.38
C ASN A 61 -14.97 1.73 9.91
N GLY A 62 -13.71 1.35 9.65
CA GLY A 62 -13.13 0.09 10.12
C GLY A 62 -13.61 -1.15 9.38
N VAL A 63 -14.24 -1.01 8.23
CA VAL A 63 -14.79 -2.11 7.42
C VAL A 63 -14.31 -2.00 5.98
N ALA A 64 -13.81 -3.10 5.41
CA ALA A 64 -13.59 -3.21 3.97
C ALA A 64 -14.95 -3.25 3.26
N ARG A 65 -15.30 -2.18 2.55
CA ARG A 65 -16.60 -1.99 1.89
C ARG A 65 -16.61 -2.54 0.47
N TRP A 66 -15.48 -2.50 -0.18
CA TRP A 66 -15.37 -2.94 -1.56
C TRP A 66 -13.95 -3.42 -1.85
N VAL A 67 -13.83 -4.57 -2.52
CA VAL A 67 -12.56 -5.18 -2.91
C VAL A 67 -12.76 -5.89 -4.24
N ARG A 68 -11.86 -5.67 -5.21
CA ARG A 68 -11.92 -6.28 -6.55
C ARG A 68 -10.54 -6.55 -7.13
N GLY A 69 -10.46 -7.61 -7.94
CA GLY A 69 -9.32 -7.93 -8.78
C GLY A 69 -9.65 -7.79 -10.26
N TYR A 70 -8.68 -7.40 -11.08
CA TYR A 70 -8.81 -7.16 -12.53
C TYR A 70 -7.58 -7.68 -13.27
N GLY A 71 -7.77 -8.15 -14.50
CA GLY A 71 -6.69 -8.65 -15.35
C GLY A 71 -6.09 -9.95 -14.82
N PHE A 72 -4.79 -10.13 -15.02
CA PHE A 72 -4.09 -11.40 -14.77
C PHE A 72 -3.06 -11.27 -13.67
N ALA A 73 -3.14 -12.14 -12.67
CA ALA A 73 -2.10 -12.38 -11.68
C ALA A 73 -0.87 -13.05 -12.30
N ASP A 74 -1.11 -13.84 -13.35
CA ASP A 74 -0.09 -14.43 -14.18
C ASP A 74 -0.56 -14.39 -15.64
N VAL A 75 0.19 -13.68 -16.49
CA VAL A 75 -0.17 -13.48 -17.91
C VAL A 75 0.06 -14.76 -18.71
N GLN A 76 1.10 -15.50 -18.39
CA GLN A 76 1.51 -16.68 -19.14
C GLN A 76 0.48 -17.81 -19.01
N THR A 77 0.02 -18.06 -17.79
CA THR A 77 -1.02 -19.06 -17.49
C THR A 77 -2.44 -18.49 -17.62
N ARG A 78 -2.59 -17.19 -17.87
CA ARG A 78 -3.86 -16.43 -17.88
C ARG A 78 -4.64 -16.55 -16.56
N ARG A 79 -3.94 -16.75 -15.44
CA ARG A 79 -4.56 -16.82 -14.12
C ARG A 79 -5.08 -15.44 -13.72
N PRO A 80 -6.40 -15.29 -13.45
CA PRO A 80 -6.99 -13.99 -13.15
C PRO A 80 -6.53 -13.48 -11.77
N VAL A 81 -6.55 -12.17 -11.59
CA VAL A 81 -6.44 -11.56 -10.26
C VAL A 81 -7.75 -11.80 -9.51
N SER A 82 -7.66 -12.37 -8.32
CA SER A 82 -8.74 -12.47 -7.33
C SER A 82 -8.51 -11.52 -6.16
N THR A 83 -9.48 -11.42 -5.27
CA THR A 83 -9.35 -10.67 -4.00
C THR A 83 -8.30 -11.27 -3.06
N ASP A 84 -7.99 -12.55 -3.23
CA ASP A 84 -7.05 -13.32 -2.43
C ASP A 84 -5.66 -13.43 -3.08
N THR A 85 -5.50 -12.90 -4.31
CA THR A 85 -4.20 -12.84 -4.98
C THR A 85 -3.20 -12.05 -4.12
N MET A 86 -2.08 -12.69 -3.80
CA MET A 86 -1.03 -12.11 -2.96
C MET A 86 -0.01 -11.38 -3.83
N PHE A 87 -0.03 -10.07 -3.75
CA PHE A 87 0.95 -9.21 -4.40
C PHE A 87 2.15 -8.98 -3.49
N HIS A 88 3.34 -8.86 -4.05
CA HIS A 88 4.45 -8.22 -3.38
C HIS A 88 4.09 -6.75 -3.20
N ILE A 89 4.07 -6.26 -1.95
CA ILE A 89 3.59 -4.89 -1.68
C ILE A 89 4.71 -3.87 -1.48
N ALA A 90 5.96 -4.31 -1.65
CA ALA A 90 7.14 -3.46 -1.56
C ALA A 90 7.11 -2.57 -0.30
N SER A 91 7.41 -1.28 -0.44
CA SER A 91 7.54 -0.36 0.70
C SER A 91 6.27 -0.12 1.52
N LEU A 92 5.09 -0.57 1.10
CA LEU A 92 3.92 -0.60 2.01
C LEU A 92 4.17 -1.47 3.25
N THR A 93 5.13 -2.39 3.18
CA THR A 93 5.67 -3.15 4.33
C THR A 93 6.07 -2.25 5.48
N LYS A 94 6.63 -1.06 5.20
CA LYS A 94 7.11 -0.12 6.22
C LYS A 94 6.00 0.36 7.15
N ILE A 95 4.77 0.48 6.66
CA ILE A 95 3.63 0.86 7.51
C ILE A 95 3.36 -0.23 8.56
N VAL A 96 3.48 -1.50 8.17
CA VAL A 96 3.30 -2.63 9.10
C VAL A 96 4.44 -2.67 10.11
N THR A 97 5.68 -2.45 9.67
CA THR A 97 6.85 -2.34 10.54
C THR A 97 6.69 -1.21 11.55
N ALA A 98 6.30 -0.02 11.08
CA ALA A 98 6.03 1.14 11.95
C ALA A 98 4.92 0.84 12.96
N THR A 99 3.82 0.21 12.52
CA THR A 99 2.73 -0.19 13.42
C THR A 99 3.23 -1.13 14.52
N MET A 100 4.11 -2.09 14.21
CA MET A 100 4.68 -3.00 15.21
C MET A 100 5.59 -2.26 16.21
N VAL A 101 6.42 -1.32 15.73
CA VAL A 101 7.23 -0.47 16.62
C VAL A 101 6.34 0.36 17.54
N MET A 102 5.26 0.95 17.02
CA MET A 102 4.31 1.73 17.84
C MET A 102 3.56 0.88 18.86
N ARG A 103 3.35 -0.40 18.60
CA ARG A 103 2.86 -1.33 19.63
C ARG A 103 3.83 -1.50 20.78
N LEU A 104 5.14 -1.55 20.51
CA LEU A 104 6.15 -1.57 21.59
C LEU A 104 6.14 -0.27 22.40
N VAL A 105 5.85 0.87 21.77
CA VAL A 105 5.63 2.14 22.47
C VAL A 105 4.41 2.06 23.40
N GLU A 106 3.28 1.56 22.91
CA GLU A 106 2.07 1.35 23.74
C GLU A 106 2.30 0.41 24.91
N GLN A 107 3.08 -0.64 24.69
CA GLN A 107 3.48 -1.60 25.71
C GLN A 107 4.51 -1.03 26.70
N GLN A 108 4.90 0.23 26.56
CA GLN A 108 5.90 0.94 27.38
C GLN A 108 7.28 0.25 27.41
N ARG A 109 7.59 -0.50 26.35
CA ARG A 109 8.90 -1.16 26.19
C ARG A 109 9.97 -0.21 25.67
N ILE A 110 9.55 0.84 24.97
CA ILE A 110 10.37 1.93 24.44
C ILE A 110 9.54 3.22 24.43
N ARG A 111 10.24 4.35 24.36
CA ARG A 111 9.66 5.65 24.00
C ARG A 111 10.21 6.08 22.65
N LEU A 112 9.47 6.88 21.91
CA LEU A 112 9.85 7.34 20.58
C LEU A 112 11.21 8.09 20.58
N ASP A 113 11.49 8.82 21.64
CA ASP A 113 12.70 9.64 21.76
C ASP A 113 13.84 8.92 22.51
N ASP A 114 13.66 7.64 22.85
CA ASP A 114 14.76 6.84 23.40
C ASP A 114 15.82 6.58 22.32
N PRO A 115 17.13 6.63 22.69
CA PRO A 115 18.20 6.20 21.81
C PRO A 115 18.06 4.73 21.42
N VAL A 116 18.32 4.38 20.15
CA VAL A 116 18.25 3.00 19.68
C VAL A 116 19.50 2.18 20.03
N ALA A 117 20.64 2.82 20.19
CA ALA A 117 21.94 2.17 20.41
C ALA A 117 21.97 1.19 21.60
N PRO A 118 21.33 1.47 22.77
CA PRO A 118 21.31 0.53 23.89
C PRO A 118 20.60 -0.81 23.59
N HIS A 119 19.78 -0.87 22.55
CA HIS A 119 19.04 -2.08 22.15
C HIS A 119 19.77 -2.89 21.08
N LEU A 120 20.93 -2.43 20.61
CA LEU A 120 21.74 -3.09 19.58
C LEU A 120 22.87 -3.93 20.19
N ASP A 121 23.35 -4.90 19.46
CA ASP A 121 24.55 -5.70 19.75
C ASP A 121 25.78 -5.19 18.98
N PHE A 122 25.67 -4.00 18.37
CA PHE A 122 26.76 -3.30 17.70
C PHE A 122 26.65 -1.79 17.93
N ALA A 123 27.79 -1.10 17.78
CA ALA A 123 27.83 0.35 17.92
C ALA A 123 27.13 1.04 16.75
N LEU A 124 26.29 2.04 17.05
CA LEU A 124 25.62 2.87 16.06
C LEU A 124 25.69 4.34 16.46
N ALA A 125 26.38 5.13 15.68
CA ALA A 125 26.40 6.59 15.79
C ALA A 125 26.76 7.19 14.43
N ASN A 126 26.22 8.37 14.12
CA ASN A 126 26.69 9.15 12.98
C ASN A 126 28.09 9.70 13.32
N PRO A 127 29.14 9.37 12.56
CA PRO A 127 30.51 9.83 12.89
C PRO A 127 30.70 11.35 12.88
N SER A 128 29.85 12.10 12.19
CA SER A 128 29.86 13.55 12.12
C SER A 128 29.15 14.22 13.32
N HIS A 129 28.29 13.45 14.02
CA HIS A 129 27.43 13.90 15.13
C HIS A 129 27.33 12.79 16.19
N ALA A 130 28.46 12.29 16.66
CA ALA A 130 28.53 11.16 17.58
C ALA A 130 27.85 11.39 18.94
N ASP A 131 27.72 12.66 19.33
CA ASP A 131 27.04 13.13 20.55
C ASP A 131 25.52 13.22 20.41
N VAL A 132 24.99 13.14 19.18
CA VAL A 132 23.53 13.18 18.91
C VAL A 132 23.00 11.77 18.67
N PRO A 133 22.21 11.19 19.60
CA PRO A 133 21.73 9.84 19.48
C PRO A 133 20.68 9.72 18.37
N ILE A 134 20.71 8.61 17.64
CA ILE A 134 19.63 8.20 16.74
C ILE A 134 18.51 7.60 17.61
N THR A 135 17.27 8.06 17.42
CA THR A 135 16.08 7.62 18.16
C THR A 135 15.12 6.82 17.31
N PHE A 136 14.13 6.15 17.91
CA PHE A 136 13.05 5.45 17.18
C PHE A 136 12.25 6.44 16.32
N ARG A 137 11.98 7.64 16.83
CA ARG A 137 11.33 8.72 16.07
C ARG A 137 12.12 9.07 14.82
N HIS A 138 13.42 9.24 14.93
CA HIS A 138 14.27 9.57 13.79
C HIS A 138 14.20 8.52 12.67
N LEU A 139 14.18 7.24 13.03
CA LEU A 139 14.05 6.13 12.08
C LEU A 139 12.66 6.11 11.42
N LEU A 140 11.60 6.20 12.22
CA LEU A 140 10.21 6.18 11.74
C LEU A 140 9.88 7.36 10.79
N MET A 141 10.54 8.50 10.99
CA MET A 141 10.33 9.72 10.20
C MET A 141 11.34 9.91 9.06
N HIS A 142 12.25 8.96 8.83
CA HIS A 142 13.32 9.11 7.83
C HIS A 142 14.21 10.34 8.04
N VAL A 143 14.49 10.67 9.29
CA VAL A 143 15.39 11.79 9.67
C VAL A 143 16.59 11.31 10.51
N SER A 144 16.97 10.04 10.41
CA SER A 144 18.00 9.42 11.24
C SER A 144 19.44 9.76 10.83
N SER A 145 19.63 10.41 9.71
CA SER A 145 20.92 10.61 9.03
C SER A 145 21.58 9.31 8.49
N ILE A 146 20.95 8.14 8.62
CA ILE A 146 21.39 6.92 7.95
C ILE A 146 21.18 7.10 6.44
N SER A 147 22.25 6.87 5.67
CA SER A 147 22.25 7.00 4.21
C SER A 147 22.06 5.66 3.53
N ASP A 148 21.20 5.63 2.53
CA ASP A 148 21.01 4.47 1.64
C ASP A 148 21.93 4.54 0.39
N GLU A 149 22.92 5.43 0.33
CA GLU A 149 23.79 5.57 -0.84
C GLU A 149 24.49 4.25 -1.21
N GLU A 150 25.11 3.59 -0.25
CA GLU A 150 25.74 2.28 -0.49
C GLU A 150 24.70 1.16 -0.65
N TYR A 151 23.57 1.25 0.02
CA TYR A 151 22.48 0.27 -0.12
C TYR A 151 22.02 0.11 -1.58
N TYR A 152 21.86 1.21 -2.31
CA TYR A 152 21.42 1.16 -3.72
C TYR A 152 22.53 0.76 -4.70
N LYS A 153 23.80 0.76 -4.30
CA LYS A 153 24.93 0.28 -5.12
C LYS A 153 25.10 -1.24 -5.05
N HIS A 154 24.56 -1.87 -3.99
CA HIS A 154 24.76 -3.29 -3.71
C HIS A 154 23.43 -4.04 -3.66
N ASP A 155 23.15 -4.85 -4.69
CA ASP A 155 21.95 -5.68 -4.71
C ASP A 155 22.14 -6.91 -3.80
N SER A 156 21.48 -6.89 -2.63
CA SER A 156 21.49 -8.00 -1.67
C SER A 156 20.30 -8.95 -1.87
N ARG A 157 19.51 -8.77 -2.91
CA ARG A 157 18.31 -9.57 -3.19
C ARG A 157 18.68 -10.97 -3.69
N GLN A 158 17.92 -11.96 -3.25
CA GLN A 158 18.03 -13.35 -3.74
C GLN A 158 16.86 -13.66 -4.68
N SER A 159 17.18 -13.98 -5.93
CA SER A 159 16.18 -14.28 -6.95
C SER A 159 15.51 -15.63 -6.71
N GLY A 160 14.19 -15.68 -6.75
CA GLY A 160 13.37 -16.90 -6.68
C GLY A 160 13.21 -17.48 -5.27
N THR A 161 13.91 -16.99 -4.26
CA THR A 161 13.91 -17.56 -2.91
C THR A 161 14.00 -16.48 -1.83
N ASP A 162 13.71 -16.86 -0.59
CA ASP A 162 13.92 -15.99 0.57
C ASP A 162 15.41 -15.81 0.83
N ALA A 163 15.80 -14.61 1.31
CA ALA A 163 17.17 -14.34 1.69
C ALA A 163 17.57 -15.16 2.93
N THR A 164 18.80 -15.65 2.91
CA THR A 164 19.36 -16.48 3.99
C THR A 164 20.22 -15.68 4.97
N GLN A 165 20.71 -14.51 4.56
CA GLN A 165 21.50 -13.64 5.43
C GLN A 165 20.64 -13.10 6.57
N PRO A 166 21.05 -13.26 7.86
CA PRO A 166 20.36 -12.65 8.98
C PRO A 166 20.35 -11.13 8.91
N ILE A 167 19.24 -10.50 9.24
CA ILE A 167 19.07 -9.05 9.17
C ILE A 167 20.11 -8.29 10.03
N GLY A 168 20.52 -8.85 11.18
CA GLY A 168 21.57 -8.26 12.01
C GLY A 168 22.95 -8.20 11.33
N ASP A 169 23.32 -9.27 10.61
CA ASP A 169 24.59 -9.33 9.87
C ASP A 169 24.54 -8.41 8.63
N PHE A 170 23.40 -8.35 7.97
CA PHE A 170 23.14 -7.40 6.89
C PHE A 170 23.33 -5.95 7.39
N LEU A 171 22.68 -5.58 8.50
CA LEU A 171 22.80 -4.24 9.07
C LEU A 171 24.24 -3.89 9.48
N LYS A 172 24.97 -4.82 10.10
CA LYS A 172 26.37 -4.62 10.46
C LYS A 172 27.24 -4.33 9.25
N SER A 173 26.98 -5.00 8.12
CA SER A 173 27.76 -4.80 6.89
C SER A 173 27.62 -3.37 6.31
N PHE A 174 26.47 -2.69 6.56
CA PHE A 174 26.19 -1.33 6.09
C PHE A 174 26.39 -0.23 7.13
N LEU A 175 26.25 -0.53 8.41
CA LEU A 175 26.18 0.49 9.45
C LEU A 175 27.41 0.50 10.40
N LEU A 176 28.17 -0.58 10.44
CA LEU A 176 29.33 -0.67 11.34
C LEU A 176 30.61 -0.25 10.58
N PRO A 177 31.31 0.80 11.04
CA PRO A 177 32.52 1.28 10.39
C PRO A 177 33.58 0.17 10.22
N GLY A 178 34.19 0.12 9.03
CA GLY A 178 35.17 -0.90 8.67
C GLY A 178 34.61 -2.21 8.18
N GLN A 179 33.29 -2.37 8.09
CA GLN A 179 32.62 -3.51 7.47
C GLN A 179 32.47 -3.33 5.96
N GLN A 180 31.98 -4.37 5.29
CA GLN A 180 32.01 -4.54 3.83
C GLN A 180 31.50 -3.31 3.05
N TYR A 181 30.41 -2.69 3.47
CA TYR A 181 29.78 -1.56 2.77
C TYR A 181 29.89 -0.24 3.53
N CYS A 182 30.43 -0.25 4.76
CA CYS A 182 30.68 0.94 5.57
C CYS A 182 32.19 1.25 5.64
N THR A 183 32.85 1.37 4.49
CA THR A 183 34.29 1.65 4.39
C THR A 183 34.62 3.13 4.56
N SER A 184 33.62 4.01 4.50
CA SER A 184 33.76 5.46 4.60
C SER A 184 32.57 6.08 5.36
N ARG A 185 32.50 7.42 5.37
CA ARG A 185 31.34 8.14 5.94
C ARG A 185 30.04 8.00 5.15
N ALA A 186 30.03 7.27 4.02
CA ALA A 186 28.88 7.15 3.11
C ALA A 186 27.65 6.46 3.76
N CYS A 187 27.84 5.75 4.87
CA CYS A 187 26.75 5.10 5.60
C CYS A 187 25.87 6.08 6.39
N PHE A 188 26.38 7.30 6.58
CA PHE A 188 25.66 8.38 7.24
C PHE A 188 25.83 9.68 6.45
N SER A 189 24.77 10.48 6.41
CA SER A 189 24.88 11.85 5.89
C SER A 189 25.63 12.75 6.84
N SER A 190 26.11 13.90 6.36
CA SER A 190 26.75 14.93 7.19
C SER A 190 25.77 15.71 8.06
N GLU A 191 24.48 15.51 7.86
CA GLU A 191 23.41 16.18 8.62
C GLU A 191 23.24 15.51 9.99
N SER A 192 22.84 16.31 10.98
CA SER A 192 22.56 15.80 12.32
C SER A 192 21.29 14.94 12.35
N PRO A 193 21.26 13.82 13.10
CA PRO A 193 20.04 13.09 13.34
C PRO A 193 18.89 14.00 13.80
N GLY A 194 17.70 13.79 13.26
CA GLY A 194 16.50 14.58 13.56
C GLY A 194 16.27 15.81 12.69
N THR A 195 17.20 16.19 11.80
CA THR A 195 17.12 17.48 11.08
C THR A 195 16.65 17.37 9.64
N THR A 196 17.20 16.43 8.88
CA THR A 196 16.99 16.37 7.42
C THR A 196 16.36 15.05 7.03
N TRP A 197 15.31 15.13 6.23
CA TRP A 197 14.62 13.96 5.68
C TRP A 197 15.46 13.31 4.58
N SER A 198 15.65 12.02 4.71
CA SER A 198 16.24 11.15 3.69
C SER A 198 15.61 9.77 3.82
N TYR A 199 14.85 9.36 2.81
CA TYR A 199 14.23 8.03 2.80
C TYR A 199 15.30 6.96 3.01
N SER A 200 15.10 6.09 4.02
CA SER A 200 16.09 5.09 4.35
C SER A 200 15.47 3.70 4.55
N ASN A 201 15.85 2.76 3.68
CA ASN A 201 15.59 1.34 3.83
C ASN A 201 16.38 0.77 5.00
N LEU A 202 17.67 1.14 5.13
CA LEU A 202 18.51 0.72 6.25
C LEU A 202 17.91 1.13 7.60
N GLY A 203 17.33 2.34 7.69
CA GLY A 203 16.63 2.80 8.89
C GLY A 203 15.43 1.91 9.25
N TYR A 204 14.66 1.47 8.27
CA TYR A 204 13.52 0.56 8.48
C TYR A 204 13.93 -0.91 8.68
N ALA A 205 15.04 -1.34 8.09
CA ALA A 205 15.65 -2.62 8.42
C ALA A 205 16.07 -2.65 9.90
N LEU A 206 16.67 -1.55 10.37
CA LEU A 206 17.05 -1.37 11.77
C LEU A 206 15.82 -1.40 12.71
N LEU A 207 14.69 -0.77 12.33
CA LEU A 207 13.44 -0.86 13.08
C LEU A 207 12.93 -2.31 13.20
N GLY A 208 12.97 -3.08 12.12
CA GLY A 208 12.56 -4.50 12.13
C GLY A 208 13.47 -5.35 13.03
N TYR A 209 14.77 -5.11 12.98
CA TYR A 209 15.73 -5.77 13.85
C TYR A 209 15.51 -5.42 15.33
N LEU A 210 15.35 -4.13 15.64
CA LEU A 210 15.07 -3.63 16.98
C LEU A 210 13.75 -4.17 17.53
N ALA A 211 12.71 -4.19 16.71
CA ALA A 211 11.41 -4.74 17.11
C ALA A 211 11.51 -6.23 17.50
N SER A 212 12.32 -7.01 16.77
CA SER A 212 12.57 -8.39 17.11
C SER A 212 13.30 -8.55 18.46
N ARG A 213 14.36 -7.77 18.67
CA ARG A 213 15.16 -7.81 19.89
C ARG A 213 14.37 -7.37 21.13
N ILE A 214 13.67 -6.25 21.03
CA ILE A 214 12.90 -5.66 22.13
C ILE A 214 11.66 -6.49 22.42
N GLY A 215 11.00 -7.00 21.37
CA GLY A 215 9.84 -7.87 21.47
C GLY A 215 10.13 -9.26 22.07
N GLY A 216 11.40 -9.72 21.98
CA GLY A 216 11.83 -11.02 22.47
C GLY A 216 11.50 -12.19 21.55
N GLU A 217 10.93 -11.91 20.37
CA GLU A 217 10.71 -12.89 19.29
C GLU A 217 10.81 -12.18 17.92
N ASP A 218 10.96 -12.93 16.86
CA ASP A 218 11.00 -12.39 15.50
C ASP A 218 9.79 -11.47 15.23
N MET A 219 10.02 -10.25 14.71
CA MET A 219 8.96 -9.28 14.41
C MET A 219 7.91 -9.85 13.45
N ARG A 220 8.29 -10.78 12.57
CA ARG A 220 7.35 -11.46 11.66
C ARG A 220 6.30 -12.27 12.44
N GLU A 221 6.71 -12.96 13.50
CA GLU A 221 5.81 -13.66 14.40
C GLU A 221 5.00 -12.72 15.28
N GLN A 222 5.61 -11.64 15.76
CA GLN A 222 4.89 -10.60 16.52
C GLN A 222 3.76 -10.00 15.67
N THR A 223 4.04 -9.62 14.42
CA THR A 223 3.02 -9.06 13.51
C THR A 223 1.94 -10.07 13.17
N ARG A 224 2.30 -11.35 12.97
CA ARG A 224 1.32 -12.41 12.73
C ARG A 224 0.34 -12.53 13.89
N LYS A 225 0.84 -12.55 15.15
CA LYS A 225 0.03 -12.69 16.35
C LYS A 225 -0.79 -11.44 16.69
N GLN A 226 -0.19 -10.26 16.52
CA GLN A 226 -0.72 -9.02 17.08
C GLN A 226 -1.43 -8.12 16.05
N ILE A 227 -1.24 -8.38 14.76
CA ILE A 227 -1.83 -7.60 13.66
C ILE A 227 -2.62 -8.51 12.71
N PHE A 228 -1.96 -9.50 12.10
CA PHE A 228 -2.57 -10.27 11.02
C PHE A 228 -3.69 -11.19 11.52
N ALA A 229 -3.46 -11.95 12.59
CA ALA A 229 -4.46 -12.87 13.13
C ALA A 229 -5.70 -12.14 13.66
N PRO A 230 -5.59 -11.06 14.47
CA PRO A 230 -6.75 -10.29 14.91
C PRO A 230 -7.56 -9.71 13.73
N LEU A 231 -6.90 -9.21 12.69
CA LEU A 231 -7.53 -8.66 11.50
C LEU A 231 -7.92 -9.73 10.47
N ARG A 232 -7.70 -11.03 10.77
CA ARG A 232 -7.99 -12.18 9.89
C ARG A 232 -7.30 -12.11 8.52
N MET A 233 -6.10 -11.56 8.48
CA MET A 233 -5.28 -11.42 7.28
C MET A 233 -4.61 -12.77 6.96
N ARG A 234 -5.33 -13.66 6.31
CA ARG A 234 -4.91 -15.06 6.04
C ARG A 234 -4.02 -15.20 4.81
N HIS A 235 -4.10 -14.23 3.89
CA HIS A 235 -3.33 -14.16 2.65
C HIS A 235 -2.29 -13.04 2.76
N THR A 236 -1.55 -13.03 3.89
CA THR A 236 -0.46 -12.09 4.17
C THR A 236 0.72 -12.84 4.74
N SER A 237 1.89 -12.70 4.09
CA SER A 237 3.09 -13.47 4.41
C SER A 237 4.35 -12.62 4.28
N TRP A 238 5.34 -12.89 5.14
CA TRP A 238 6.66 -12.26 5.12
C TRP A 238 7.66 -12.95 4.17
N THR A 239 7.34 -14.16 3.69
CA THR A 239 8.28 -14.98 2.95
C THR A 239 7.69 -15.43 1.62
N ILE A 240 8.56 -15.71 0.65
CA ILE A 240 8.18 -16.35 -0.61
C ILE A 240 7.68 -17.78 -0.32
N ARG A 241 8.40 -18.50 0.54
CA ARG A 241 8.08 -19.88 0.91
C ARG A 241 6.67 -20.03 1.46
N ASP A 242 6.23 -19.08 2.33
CA ASP A 242 4.91 -19.15 2.96
C ASP A 242 3.81 -18.51 2.11
N THR A 243 4.14 -18.05 0.89
CA THR A 243 3.19 -17.51 -0.08
C THR A 243 2.81 -18.61 -1.08
N PRO A 244 1.59 -19.16 -1.05
CA PRO A 244 1.17 -20.21 -1.98
C PRO A 244 1.34 -19.76 -3.44
N GLU A 245 1.96 -20.58 -4.28
CA GLU A 245 2.22 -20.25 -5.68
C GLU A 245 0.91 -19.94 -6.44
N ALA A 246 -0.14 -20.70 -6.17
CA ALA A 246 -1.45 -20.52 -6.79
C ALA A 246 -2.07 -19.14 -6.49
N LEU A 247 -1.67 -18.47 -5.41
CA LEU A 247 -2.17 -17.15 -5.02
C LEU A 247 -1.17 -16.03 -5.37
N ARG A 248 0.08 -16.35 -5.67
CA ARG A 248 1.14 -15.34 -5.88
C ARG A 248 0.96 -14.61 -7.21
N ALA A 249 0.89 -13.29 -7.19
CA ALA A 249 0.99 -12.49 -8.41
C ALA A 249 2.42 -12.55 -8.96
N THR A 250 2.54 -12.77 -10.27
CA THR A 250 3.81 -12.66 -11.00
C THR A 250 4.06 -11.19 -11.31
N PRO A 251 5.18 -10.60 -10.86
CA PRO A 251 5.57 -9.25 -11.23
C PRO A 251 5.97 -9.17 -12.71
N TYR A 252 5.70 -8.04 -13.36
CA TYR A 252 6.05 -7.81 -14.77
C TYR A 252 6.72 -6.46 -14.97
N ASP A 253 7.77 -6.45 -15.77
CA ASP A 253 8.39 -5.24 -16.27
C ASP A 253 8.16 -5.08 -17.77
N MET A 254 8.23 -3.85 -18.26
CA MET A 254 8.12 -3.57 -19.69
C MET A 254 9.52 -3.45 -20.29
N VAL A 255 9.90 -4.43 -21.08
CA VAL A 255 11.20 -4.46 -21.78
C VAL A 255 10.93 -4.50 -23.28
N ASP A 256 11.43 -3.53 -24.03
CA ASP A 256 11.25 -3.40 -25.48
C ASP A 256 9.77 -3.51 -25.91
N GLY A 257 8.87 -2.89 -25.16
CA GLY A 257 7.43 -2.87 -25.43
C GLY A 257 6.71 -4.21 -25.15
N LYS A 258 7.36 -5.17 -24.49
CA LYS A 258 6.80 -6.47 -24.11
C LYS A 258 6.84 -6.66 -22.61
N LEU A 259 5.77 -7.24 -22.06
CA LEU A 259 5.73 -7.66 -20.67
C LEU A 259 6.69 -8.84 -20.46
N GLN A 260 7.65 -8.67 -19.56
CA GLN A 260 8.58 -9.71 -19.13
C GLN A 260 8.33 -10.03 -17.65
N PRO A 261 8.21 -11.30 -17.27
CA PRO A 261 8.07 -11.68 -15.87
C PRO A 261 9.36 -11.36 -15.12
N VAL A 262 9.22 -10.77 -13.95
CA VAL A 262 10.31 -10.53 -13.00
C VAL A 262 10.28 -11.61 -11.93
N PRO A 263 11.40 -12.28 -11.63
CA PRO A 263 11.44 -13.26 -10.56
C PRO A 263 11.03 -12.65 -9.21
N SER A 264 10.33 -13.41 -8.39
CA SER A 264 10.15 -13.04 -6.99
C SER A 264 11.51 -12.93 -6.33
N VAL A 265 11.70 -11.96 -5.44
CA VAL A 265 12.98 -11.71 -4.76
C VAL A 265 12.81 -11.73 -3.26
N GLY A 266 13.82 -12.25 -2.55
CA GLY A 266 13.93 -12.18 -1.10
C GLY A 266 15.01 -11.19 -0.68
N PHE A 267 14.76 -10.39 0.36
CA PHE A 267 15.71 -9.41 0.89
C PHE A 267 16.14 -9.80 2.31
N PRO A 268 17.43 -9.60 2.67
CA PRO A 268 17.86 -9.74 4.06
C PRO A 268 17.16 -8.74 5.00
N ASP A 269 16.91 -7.54 4.50
CA ASP A 269 16.21 -6.43 5.16
C ASP A 269 14.67 -6.52 5.00
N TRP A 270 14.13 -7.71 5.20
CA TRP A 270 12.74 -8.08 4.94
C TRP A 270 11.69 -7.08 5.47
N SER A 271 11.97 -6.36 6.55
CA SER A 271 11.05 -5.38 7.18
C SER A 271 10.80 -4.12 6.35
N VAL A 272 11.54 -3.92 5.25
CA VAL A 272 11.40 -2.73 4.41
C VAL A 272 10.49 -2.94 3.21
N GLY A 273 10.38 -4.20 2.72
CA GLY A 273 9.72 -4.43 1.43
C GLY A 273 9.20 -5.84 1.18
N MET A 274 9.49 -6.83 2.02
CA MET A 274 9.25 -8.24 1.70
C MET A 274 7.80 -8.71 1.82
N LEU A 275 6.92 -7.95 2.46
CA LEU A 275 5.56 -8.41 2.72
C LEU A 275 4.82 -8.68 1.41
N ARG A 276 4.11 -9.78 1.38
CA ARG A 276 3.15 -10.14 0.34
C ARG A 276 1.77 -10.19 0.97
N SER A 277 0.82 -9.53 0.33
CA SER A 277 -0.54 -9.47 0.87
C SER A 277 -1.58 -9.48 -0.24
N SER A 278 -2.75 -10.03 0.07
CA SER A 278 -3.91 -9.83 -0.76
C SER A 278 -4.52 -8.45 -0.53
N VAL A 279 -5.21 -7.92 -1.54
CA VAL A 279 -5.90 -6.65 -1.40
C VAL A 279 -7.02 -6.74 -0.36
N ALA A 280 -7.66 -7.89 -0.19
CA ALA A 280 -8.67 -8.10 0.84
C ALA A 280 -8.07 -7.95 2.25
N ASP A 281 -6.96 -8.61 2.52
CA ASP A 281 -6.27 -8.53 3.80
C ASP A 281 -5.73 -7.13 4.09
N PHE A 282 -5.01 -6.54 3.12
CA PHE A 282 -4.40 -5.23 3.33
C PHE A 282 -5.44 -4.13 3.47
N THR A 283 -6.62 -4.28 2.83
CA THR A 283 -7.74 -3.35 3.04
C THR A 283 -8.27 -3.43 4.48
N GLN A 284 -8.26 -4.59 5.14
CA GLN A 284 -8.58 -4.71 6.58
C GLN A 284 -7.54 -3.99 7.45
N PHE A 285 -6.26 -4.12 7.13
CA PHE A 285 -5.21 -3.43 7.86
C PHE A 285 -5.35 -1.91 7.76
N VAL A 286 -5.52 -1.37 6.55
CA VAL A 286 -5.68 0.08 6.38
C VAL A 286 -7.04 0.59 6.88
N ALA A 287 -8.07 -0.28 6.92
CA ALA A 287 -9.33 0.03 7.59
C ALA A 287 -9.11 0.31 9.08
N ALA A 288 -8.27 -0.49 9.74
CA ALA A 288 -7.89 -0.24 11.13
C ALA A 288 -7.11 1.07 11.26
N CYS A 289 -6.12 1.32 10.39
CA CYS A 289 -5.34 2.57 10.41
C CYS A 289 -6.22 3.82 10.23
N ALA A 290 -7.16 3.79 9.28
CA ALA A 290 -8.07 4.90 9.02
C ALA A 290 -9.14 5.09 10.12
N ASN A 291 -9.41 4.06 10.90
CA ASN A 291 -10.44 4.05 11.95
C ASN A 291 -9.85 4.04 13.38
N GLY A 292 -8.76 4.78 13.58
CA GLY A 292 -8.17 4.95 14.92
C GLY A 292 -7.61 3.66 15.52
N GLY A 293 -7.00 2.80 14.69
CA GLY A 293 -6.32 1.57 15.13
C GLY A 293 -7.24 0.35 15.29
N SER A 294 -8.51 0.41 14.83
CA SER A 294 -9.48 -0.68 15.04
C SER A 294 -10.25 -1.04 13.79
N ALA A 295 -10.37 -2.33 13.49
CA ALA A 295 -11.22 -2.87 12.43
C ALA A 295 -11.77 -4.25 12.82
N ALA A 296 -12.91 -4.64 12.25
CA ALA A 296 -13.53 -5.94 12.45
C ALA A 296 -13.71 -6.35 13.93
N GLY A 297 -13.91 -5.38 14.83
CA GLY A 297 -14.05 -5.61 16.27
C GLY A 297 -12.73 -5.82 17.02
N HIS A 298 -11.59 -5.71 16.34
CA HIS A 298 -10.25 -5.87 16.93
C HIS A 298 -9.46 -4.56 16.88
N ARG A 299 -8.70 -4.31 17.94
CA ARG A 299 -7.79 -3.16 18.05
C ARG A 299 -6.35 -3.62 17.86
N ILE A 300 -5.65 -2.98 16.93
CA ILE A 300 -4.21 -3.19 16.70
C ILE A 300 -3.36 -2.06 17.28
N LEU A 301 -3.92 -0.85 17.44
CA LEU A 301 -3.31 0.29 18.11
C LEU A 301 -4.39 1.09 18.83
N ASP A 302 -4.02 1.81 19.87
CA ASP A 302 -4.89 2.80 20.48
C ASP A 302 -5.10 4.02 19.56
N GLU A 303 -6.24 4.68 19.67
CA GLU A 303 -6.60 5.81 18.81
C GLU A 303 -5.60 6.97 18.93
N THR A 304 -5.08 7.20 20.12
CA THR A 304 -4.04 8.21 20.37
C THR A 304 -2.75 7.88 19.65
N THR A 305 -2.30 6.62 19.70
CA THR A 305 -1.10 6.13 19.02
C THR A 305 -1.27 6.20 17.51
N GLN A 306 -2.43 5.76 17.00
CA GLN A 306 -2.72 5.85 15.57
C GLN A 306 -2.75 7.31 15.09
N ARG A 307 -3.30 8.22 15.87
CA ARG A 307 -3.30 9.66 15.56
C ARG A 307 -1.88 10.22 15.54
N GLN A 308 -1.04 9.82 16.51
CA GLN A 308 0.37 10.21 16.55
C GLN A 308 1.14 9.73 15.32
N MET A 309 0.83 8.55 14.78
CA MET A 309 1.44 8.08 13.53
C MET A 309 1.09 8.97 12.33
N LEU A 310 -0.07 9.59 12.34
CA LEU A 310 -0.60 10.45 11.25
C LEU A 310 -0.33 11.94 11.49
N GLU A 311 0.35 12.32 12.55
CA GLU A 311 0.81 13.69 12.76
C GLU A 311 1.95 14.00 11.78
N MET A 312 1.66 14.88 10.80
CA MET A 312 2.58 15.16 9.70
C MET A 312 3.48 16.36 10.04
N HIS A 313 4.76 16.17 9.84
CA HIS A 313 5.81 17.18 10.00
C HIS A 313 6.47 17.46 8.64
N THR A 314 7.12 18.62 8.51
CA THR A 314 7.81 19.05 7.29
C THR A 314 9.31 19.23 7.57
N PRO A 315 10.07 18.13 7.76
CA PRO A 315 11.51 18.23 7.95
C PRO A 315 12.21 18.82 6.74
N LYS A 316 13.39 19.42 6.93
CA LYS A 316 14.25 19.89 5.83
C LYS A 316 14.54 18.74 4.86
N GLY A 317 14.62 19.00 3.57
CA GLY A 317 14.93 17.98 2.56
C GLY A 317 13.73 17.11 2.12
N LEU A 318 12.52 17.40 2.62
CA LEU A 318 11.32 16.73 2.12
C LEU A 318 11.13 17.06 0.63
N PRO A 319 10.97 16.06 -0.25
CA PRO A 319 10.83 16.31 -1.69
C PRO A 319 9.49 17.00 -2.02
N ASP A 320 9.44 17.80 -3.09
CA ASP A 320 8.28 18.62 -3.47
C ASP A 320 6.97 17.84 -3.69
N TRP A 321 7.05 16.56 -3.99
CA TRP A 321 5.87 15.70 -4.17
C TRP A 321 5.26 15.23 -2.85
N LEU A 322 5.97 15.38 -1.71
CA LEU A 322 5.44 15.15 -0.37
C LEU A 322 5.04 16.46 0.30
N THR A 323 4.02 16.40 1.13
CA THR A 323 3.54 17.52 1.95
C THR A 323 3.78 17.30 3.45
N GLY A 324 4.27 16.12 3.83
CA GLY A 324 4.57 15.80 5.22
C GLY A 324 5.08 14.38 5.42
N GLN A 325 5.68 14.17 6.59
CA GLN A 325 6.19 12.89 7.10
C GLN A 325 5.67 12.66 8.51
N GLY A 326 4.97 11.54 8.71
CA GLY A 326 4.56 11.02 10.01
C GLY A 326 5.40 9.81 10.42
N LEU A 327 4.91 9.03 11.39
CA LEU A 327 5.59 7.81 11.86
C LEU A 327 5.19 6.63 10.97
N GLY A 328 5.98 6.38 9.93
CA GLY A 328 5.73 5.34 8.91
C GLY A 328 4.74 5.74 7.83
N TRP A 329 4.09 6.86 7.95
CA TRP A 329 3.19 7.43 6.95
C TRP A 329 3.79 8.68 6.34
N MET A 330 3.58 8.88 5.06
CA MET A 330 3.87 10.12 4.35
C MET A 330 2.55 10.84 4.06
N ALA A 331 2.63 12.08 3.61
CA ALA A 331 1.48 12.79 3.08
C ALA A 331 1.81 13.39 1.71
N ALA A 332 0.87 13.30 0.79
CA ALA A 332 0.96 13.90 -0.54
C ALA A 332 -0.39 14.45 -1.00
N LYS A 333 -0.37 15.23 -2.07
CA LYS A 333 -1.60 15.73 -2.69
C LYS A 333 -2.22 14.66 -3.60
N LEU A 334 -3.49 14.34 -3.31
CA LEU A 334 -4.38 13.59 -4.19
C LEU A 334 -5.53 14.53 -4.59
N ASP A 335 -5.62 14.88 -5.88
CA ASP A 335 -6.57 15.88 -6.40
C ASP A 335 -6.56 17.22 -5.66
N GLY A 336 -5.37 17.70 -5.30
CA GLY A 336 -5.18 18.95 -4.57
C GLY A 336 -5.45 18.87 -3.06
N ILE A 337 -5.94 17.73 -2.55
CA ILE A 337 -6.18 17.51 -1.12
C ILE A 337 -5.01 16.74 -0.53
N THR A 338 -4.42 17.25 0.56
CA THR A 338 -3.38 16.52 1.30
C THR A 338 -3.98 15.29 1.96
N ARG A 339 -3.36 14.12 1.71
CA ARG A 339 -3.78 12.82 2.26
C ARG A 339 -2.59 12.09 2.87
N PRO A 340 -2.75 11.46 4.04
CA PRO A 340 -1.81 10.42 4.45
C PRO A 340 -1.75 9.33 3.39
N GLU A 341 -0.54 8.94 3.03
CA GLU A 341 -0.28 7.96 1.98
C GLU A 341 0.99 7.16 2.26
N HIS A 342 1.15 6.08 1.57
CA HIS A 342 2.42 5.42 1.29
C HIS A 342 2.32 4.67 -0.03
N TRP A 343 3.44 4.56 -0.75
CA TRP A 343 3.51 3.74 -1.93
C TRP A 343 4.69 2.77 -1.88
N GLY A 344 4.62 1.71 -2.65
CA GLY A 344 5.64 0.71 -2.78
C GLY A 344 5.99 0.46 -4.24
N GLY A 345 7.27 0.47 -4.55
CA GLY A 345 7.81 0.16 -5.88
C GLY A 345 8.97 -0.79 -5.78
N ASP A 346 9.00 -1.74 -6.70
CA ASP A 346 10.10 -2.66 -6.98
C ASP A 346 9.97 -3.11 -8.45
N PRO A 347 10.99 -3.70 -9.09
CA PRO A 347 10.81 -4.25 -10.43
C PRO A 347 9.56 -5.14 -10.54
N GLY A 348 8.68 -4.81 -11.47
CA GLY A 348 7.39 -5.48 -11.66
C GLY A 348 6.32 -5.20 -10.61
N VAL A 349 6.50 -4.21 -9.74
CA VAL A 349 5.56 -3.93 -8.63
C VAL A 349 5.32 -2.45 -8.49
N PHE A 350 4.05 -2.07 -8.41
CA PHE A 350 3.65 -0.77 -7.90
C PHE A 350 2.38 -0.86 -7.06
N THR A 351 2.44 -0.37 -5.85
CA THR A 351 1.36 -0.42 -4.85
C THR A 351 1.20 0.93 -4.16
N ALA A 352 0.00 1.28 -3.76
CA ALA A 352 -0.24 2.51 -2.99
C ALA A 352 -1.45 2.39 -2.06
N VAL A 353 -1.40 3.19 -1.00
CA VAL A 353 -2.51 3.44 -0.10
C VAL A 353 -2.67 4.94 0.11
N TYR A 354 -3.92 5.40 0.12
CA TYR A 354 -4.30 6.76 0.48
C TYR A 354 -5.40 6.72 1.54
N MET A 355 -5.32 7.61 2.52
CA MET A 355 -6.34 7.70 3.56
C MET A 355 -7.06 9.05 3.58
N ASN A 356 -8.28 9.01 4.08
CA ASN A 356 -9.03 10.18 4.53
C ASN A 356 -9.43 9.98 6.00
N PRO A 357 -8.59 10.40 6.95
CA PRO A 357 -8.85 10.20 8.38
C PRO A 357 -10.16 10.85 8.85
N GLU A 358 -10.54 12.00 8.30
CA GLU A 358 -11.79 12.69 8.64
C GLU A 358 -13.02 11.84 8.32
N LYS A 359 -12.99 11.11 7.20
CA LYS A 359 -14.05 10.18 6.80
C LYS A 359 -13.80 8.74 7.26
N ARG A 360 -12.73 8.50 8.03
CA ARG A 360 -12.29 7.16 8.43
C ARG A 360 -12.25 6.18 7.26
N SER A 361 -11.77 6.65 6.11
CA SER A 361 -11.76 5.87 4.88
C SER A 361 -10.35 5.74 4.28
N ALA A 362 -10.13 4.66 3.53
CA ALA A 362 -8.87 4.40 2.85
C ALA A 362 -9.10 3.69 1.52
N ALA A 363 -8.22 3.96 0.56
CA ALA A 363 -8.14 3.28 -0.72
C ALA A 363 -6.80 2.57 -0.86
N VAL A 364 -6.82 1.34 -1.33
CA VAL A 364 -5.66 0.49 -1.62
C VAL A 364 -5.65 0.14 -3.09
N VAL A 365 -4.50 0.23 -3.75
CA VAL A 365 -4.34 -0.22 -5.13
C VAL A 365 -3.02 -0.96 -5.27
N PHE A 366 -3.09 -2.20 -5.76
CA PHE A 366 -1.93 -3.05 -6.06
C PHE A 366 -1.88 -3.34 -7.55
N THR A 367 -0.69 -3.32 -8.13
CA THR A 367 -0.42 -3.79 -9.48
C THR A 367 0.77 -4.73 -9.51
N ASN A 368 0.80 -5.62 -10.49
CA ASN A 368 1.96 -6.43 -10.81
C ASN A 368 2.73 -5.86 -12.02
N ALA A 369 2.95 -4.55 -12.03
CA ALA A 369 3.71 -3.81 -13.02
C ALA A 369 4.61 -2.79 -12.34
N SER A 370 5.75 -2.48 -12.96
CA SER A 370 6.72 -1.49 -12.47
C SER A 370 6.15 -0.08 -12.38
N VAL A 371 6.81 0.75 -11.56
CA VAL A 371 6.50 2.16 -11.39
C VAL A 371 6.86 2.95 -12.65
N THR A 372 5.88 3.60 -13.26
CA THR A 372 6.07 4.57 -14.34
C THR A 372 5.23 5.84 -14.06
N PRO A 373 5.48 6.98 -14.74
CA PRO A 373 4.62 8.15 -14.62
C PRO A 373 3.14 7.82 -14.89
N GLU A 374 2.88 6.98 -15.90
CA GLU A 374 1.53 6.58 -16.32
C GLU A 374 0.87 5.68 -15.26
N SER A 375 1.59 4.68 -14.72
CA SER A 375 1.06 3.82 -13.65
C SER A 375 0.80 4.59 -12.37
N LYS A 376 1.62 5.61 -12.04
CA LYS A 376 1.36 6.54 -10.93
C LYS A 376 0.06 7.30 -11.13
N ALA A 377 -0.18 7.83 -12.35
CA ALA A 377 -1.43 8.55 -12.65
C ALA A 377 -2.65 7.63 -12.52
N VAL A 378 -2.58 6.41 -13.05
CA VAL A 378 -3.66 5.42 -12.95
C VAL A 378 -4.01 5.10 -11.50
N ILE A 379 -3.01 4.78 -10.68
CA ILE A 379 -3.23 4.47 -9.25
C ILE A 379 -3.84 5.67 -8.52
N LYS A 380 -3.33 6.89 -8.75
CA LYS A 380 -3.90 8.11 -8.16
C LYS A 380 -5.35 8.32 -8.58
N ASN A 381 -5.68 8.15 -9.86
CA ASN A 381 -7.04 8.31 -10.36
C ASN A 381 -8.01 7.30 -9.72
N ILE A 382 -7.57 6.04 -9.58
CA ILE A 382 -8.38 4.99 -8.94
C ILE A 382 -8.58 5.30 -7.45
N ALA A 383 -7.51 5.64 -6.72
CA ALA A 383 -7.58 5.96 -5.31
C ALA A 383 -8.46 7.20 -5.05
N SER A 384 -8.33 8.23 -5.87
CA SER A 384 -9.15 9.44 -5.83
C SER A 384 -10.64 9.10 -5.98
N ARG A 385 -10.98 8.32 -6.99
CA ARG A 385 -12.37 7.93 -7.24
C ARG A 385 -12.94 7.07 -6.12
N LEU A 386 -12.16 6.15 -5.55
CA LEU A 386 -12.55 5.33 -4.40
C LEU A 386 -12.83 6.19 -3.15
N LEU A 387 -12.02 7.22 -2.92
CA LEU A 387 -12.19 8.14 -1.78
C LEU A 387 -13.27 9.21 -2.01
N GLY A 388 -13.93 9.19 -3.18
CA GLY A 388 -14.97 10.17 -3.52
C GLY A 388 -14.43 11.59 -3.76
N SER A 389 -13.17 11.71 -4.14
CA SER A 389 -12.50 12.99 -4.41
C SER A 389 -12.62 13.45 -5.87
N THR A 390 -13.61 12.95 -6.63
CA THR A 390 -13.78 13.41 -8.02
C THR A 390 -14.16 14.89 -8.00
N LYS A 391 -13.31 15.75 -8.59
CA LYS A 391 -13.73 17.10 -8.96
C LYS A 391 -15.01 16.97 -9.80
N PRO A 392 -16.08 17.74 -9.52
CA PRO A 392 -17.17 17.87 -10.48
C PRO A 392 -16.52 18.30 -11.79
N GLY A 393 -16.80 17.57 -12.86
CA GLY A 393 -16.07 17.67 -14.13
C GLY A 393 -15.87 19.11 -14.57
N SER A 394 -14.63 19.42 -14.89
CA SER A 394 -14.36 20.44 -15.91
C SER A 394 -14.92 19.86 -17.22
N GLY A 395 -16.14 20.30 -17.55
CA GLY A 395 -16.74 20.11 -18.85
C GLY A 395 -15.94 20.75 -19.97
#